data_7c04fa2d6d0eeeebd6959fac7f69ca4b
#
_entry.id   7c04fa2d6d0eeeebd6959fac7f69ca4b
#
_cell.length_a   1.000
_cell.length_b   1.000
_cell.length_c   1.000
_cell.angle_alpha   90.00
_cell.angle_beta   90.00
_cell.angle_gamma   90.00
#
_symmetry.space_group_name_H-M   'P 1'
#
loop_
_entity.id
_entity.type
_entity.pdbx_description
1 polymer ?
#
loop_
_entity_poly.entity_id
_entity_poly.type
_entity_poly.pdbx_seq_one_letter_code
_entity_poly.pdbx_strand_id
1 'polypeptide(L)' 'MAKQSAIEKDGTIVEALSNAMFRVELDNGHVIIAHISGKMRMHYIKILPGDKVQIEMSPYDLTKGRITYRHK' A
#
# COMPACT_ATOMS: atom_id res chain seq x y z
N MET A 1 -14.92 10.45 -21.11
CA MET A 1 -15.03 10.40 -19.67
C MET A 1 -13.65 10.35 -19.03
N ALA A 2 -13.40 11.24 -18.14
CA ALA A 2 -12.10 11.27 -17.49
C ALA A 2 -11.99 10.11 -16.51
N LYS A 3 -11.02 9.29 -16.71
CA LYS A 3 -10.75 8.18 -15.80
C LYS A 3 -9.69 8.64 -14.81
N GLN A 4 -10.02 8.58 -13.56
CA GLN A 4 -9.05 8.94 -12.55
C GLN A 4 -7.94 7.91 -12.50
N SER A 5 -6.73 8.39 -12.63
CA SER A 5 -5.57 7.53 -12.50
C SER A 5 -5.16 7.50 -11.05
N ALA A 6 -5.02 6.29 -10.52
CA ALA A 6 -4.47 6.13 -9.19
C ALA A 6 -2.99 6.52 -9.21
N ILE A 7 -2.53 7.08 -8.11
CA ILE A 7 -1.12 7.41 -7.95
C ILE A 7 -0.42 6.16 -7.43
N GLU A 8 0.55 5.67 -8.18
CA GLU A 8 1.31 4.50 -7.77
C GLU A 8 2.63 4.93 -7.16
N LYS A 9 2.92 4.42 -5.98
CA LYS A 9 4.15 4.72 -5.26
C LYS A 9 4.71 3.44 -4.68
N ASP A 10 6.02 3.39 -4.55
CA ASP A 10 6.67 2.31 -3.83
C ASP A 10 6.89 2.74 -2.39
N GLY A 11 6.78 1.78 -1.49
CA GLY A 11 7.00 2.05 -0.09
C GLY A 11 7.52 0.83 0.63
N THR A 12 7.87 1.02 1.89
CA THR A 12 8.38 -0.03 2.76
C THR A 12 7.43 -0.19 3.93
N ILE A 13 7.09 -1.43 4.24
CA ILE A 13 6.23 -1.71 5.39
C ILE A 13 6.99 -1.37 6.66
N VAL A 14 6.43 -0.48 7.47
CA VAL A 14 7.04 -0.08 8.74
C VAL A 14 6.44 -0.88 9.88
N GLU A 15 5.15 -1.10 9.84
CA GLU A 15 4.45 -1.76 10.94
C GLU A 15 3.21 -2.45 10.41
N ALA A 16 2.91 -3.63 10.96
CA ALA A 16 1.66 -4.33 10.67
C ALA A 16 0.62 -3.92 11.71
N LEU A 17 -0.51 -3.44 11.23
CA LEU A 17 -1.62 -3.04 12.08
C LEU A 17 -2.70 -4.11 12.02
N SER A 18 -3.72 -3.97 12.84
CA SER A 18 -4.82 -4.92 12.83
C SER A 18 -5.69 -4.73 11.60
N ASN A 19 -6.55 -5.72 11.30
CA ASN A 19 -7.52 -5.68 10.21
C ASN A 19 -6.86 -5.57 8.82
N ALA A 20 -5.73 -6.27 8.65
CA ALA A 20 -5.03 -6.31 7.36
C ALA A 20 -4.60 -4.93 6.89
N MET A 21 -4.28 -4.05 7.83
CA MET A 21 -3.79 -2.70 7.53
C MET A 21 -2.32 -2.61 7.91
N PHE A 22 -1.62 -1.71 7.23
CA PHE A 22 -0.18 -1.56 7.41
C PHE A 22 0.20 -0.10 7.39
N ARG A 23 1.21 0.23 8.19
CA ARG A 23 1.83 1.54 8.10
C ARG A 23 2.99 1.43 7.13
N VAL A 24 2.97 2.27 6.11
CA VAL A 24 3.93 2.19 5.00
C VAL A 24 4.62 3.53 4.85
N GLU A 25 5.94 3.50 4.79
CA GLU A 25 6.72 4.70 4.52
C GLU A 25 7.05 4.74 3.03
N LEU A 26 6.60 5.79 2.37
CA LEU A 26 6.86 5.98 0.96
C LEU A 26 8.29 6.45 0.73
N ASP A 27 8.74 6.37 -0.51
CA ASP A 27 10.11 6.73 -0.85
C ASP A 27 10.42 8.19 -0.56
N ASN A 28 9.40 9.04 -0.53
CA ASN A 28 9.58 10.45 -0.20
C ASN A 28 9.54 10.72 1.31
N GLY A 29 9.51 9.68 2.14
CA GLY A 29 9.48 9.82 3.58
C GLY A 29 8.10 9.98 4.17
N HIS A 30 7.07 10.05 3.33
CA HIS A 30 5.69 10.19 3.81
C HIS A 30 5.15 8.85 4.30
N VAL A 31 4.53 8.84 5.46
CA VAL A 31 3.99 7.61 6.04
C VAL A 31 2.47 7.63 5.86
N ILE A 32 1.95 6.53 5.31
CA ILE A 32 0.51 6.38 5.08
C ILE A 32 0.01 5.08 5.69
N ILE A 33 -1.29 4.96 5.79
CA ILE A 33 -1.95 3.71 6.18
C ILE A 33 -2.44 3.04 4.91
N ALA A 34 -2.05 1.79 4.74
CA ALA A 34 -2.43 1.02 3.56
C ALA A 34 -3.12 -0.28 3.97
N HIS A 35 -4.03 -0.73 3.12
CA HIS A 35 -4.68 -2.02 3.32
C HIS A 35 -4.33 -2.93 2.14
N ILE A 36 -4.51 -4.22 2.34
CA ILE A 36 -4.22 -5.21 1.29
C ILE A 36 -5.39 -5.21 0.33
N SER A 37 -5.08 -5.19 -0.99
CA SER A 37 -6.12 -5.31 -2.00
C SER A 37 -6.77 -6.70 -1.92
N GLY A 38 -8.01 -6.80 -2.41
CA GLY A 38 -8.71 -8.07 -2.42
C GLY A 38 -7.96 -9.13 -3.21
N LYS A 39 -7.33 -8.72 -4.30
CA LYS A 39 -6.57 -9.65 -5.13
C LYS A 39 -5.39 -10.25 -4.37
N MET A 40 -4.66 -9.44 -3.61
CA MET A 40 -3.54 -9.94 -2.83
C MET A 40 -4.02 -10.82 -1.68
N ARG A 41 -5.16 -10.47 -1.10
CA ARG A 41 -5.72 -11.29 -0.02
C ARG A 41 -6.08 -12.68 -0.52
N MET A 42 -6.57 -12.78 -1.74
CA MET A 42 -6.91 -14.07 -2.33
C MET A 42 -5.68 -14.94 -2.56
N HIS A 43 -4.54 -14.34 -2.80
CA HIS A 43 -3.30 -15.07 -3.02
C HIS A 43 -2.55 -15.35 -1.73
N TYR A 44 -3.10 -14.96 -0.59
CA TYR A 44 -2.54 -15.26 0.71
C TYR A 44 -1.10 -14.78 0.86
N ILE A 45 -0.83 -13.60 0.36
CA ILE A 45 0.52 -13.05 0.42
C ILE A 45 0.77 -12.50 1.83
N LYS A 46 1.82 -13.00 2.45
CA LYS A 46 2.20 -12.56 3.78
C LYS A 46 3.10 -11.35 3.67
N ILE A 47 2.70 -10.26 4.32
CA ILE A 47 3.44 -9.01 4.30
C ILE A 47 4.00 -8.76 5.69
N LEU A 48 5.30 -8.48 5.75
CA LEU A 48 6.01 -8.30 7.01
C LEU A 48 6.69 -6.93 7.01
N PRO A 49 6.96 -6.37 8.20
CA PRO A 49 7.75 -5.15 8.28
C PRO A 49 9.08 -5.31 7.55
N GLY A 50 9.46 -4.28 6.80
CA GLY A 50 10.65 -4.31 5.99
C GLY A 50 10.41 -4.71 4.54
N ASP A 51 9.24 -5.26 4.24
CA ASP A 51 8.92 -5.63 2.87
C ASP A 51 8.68 -4.40 2.02
N LYS A 52 9.12 -4.47 0.77
CA LYS A 52 8.83 -3.43 -0.21
C LYS A 52 7.57 -3.76 -0.96
N VAL A 53 6.71 -2.77 -1.11
CA VAL A 53 5.40 -2.96 -1.74
C VAL A 53 5.11 -1.80 -2.66
N GLN A 54 4.20 -2.05 -3.60
CA GLN A 54 3.66 -1.00 -4.45
C GLN A 54 2.30 -0.60 -3.90
N ILE A 55 2.12 0.71 -3.74
CA ILE A 55 0.90 1.28 -3.17
C ILE A 55 0.17 2.05 -4.23
N GLU A 56 -1.14 1.90 -4.26
CA GLU A 56 -2.02 2.69 -5.11
C GLU A 56 -2.81 3.64 -4.23
N MET A 57 -2.73 4.92 -4.53
CA MET A 57 -3.41 5.94 -3.73
C MET A 57 -4.34 6.77 -4.60
N SER A 58 -5.42 7.26 -3.98
CA SER A 58 -6.28 8.22 -4.64
C SER A 58 -5.61 9.59 -4.62
N PRO A 59 -5.67 10.35 -5.73
CA PRO A 59 -5.15 11.71 -5.72
C PRO A 59 -5.91 12.63 -4.76
N TYR A 60 -7.08 12.20 -4.31
CA TYR A 60 -7.89 12.98 -3.38
C TYR A 60 -7.58 12.71 -1.92
N ASP A 61 -6.88 11.62 -1.63
CA ASP A 61 -6.54 11.26 -0.26
C ASP A 61 -5.18 10.60 -0.24
N LEU A 62 -4.16 11.38 0.07
CA LEU A 62 -2.79 10.90 0.07
C LEU A 62 -2.36 10.33 1.42
N THR A 63 -3.30 10.18 2.35
CA THR A 63 -3.00 9.60 3.65
C THR A 63 -3.32 8.12 3.72
N LYS A 64 -4.03 7.60 2.72
CA LYS A 64 -4.44 6.20 2.68
C LYS A 64 -4.09 5.61 1.33
N GLY A 65 -3.83 4.32 1.33
CA GLY A 65 -3.51 3.64 0.10
C GLY A 65 -3.90 2.18 0.15
N ARG A 66 -3.68 1.52 -0.98
CA ARG A 66 -3.97 0.10 -1.11
C ARG A 66 -2.73 -0.59 -1.66
N ILE A 67 -2.32 -1.65 -0.98
CA ILE A 67 -1.16 -2.43 -1.43
C ILE A 67 -1.62 -3.30 -2.59
N THR A 68 -1.02 -3.09 -3.76
CA THR A 68 -1.41 -3.82 -4.96
C THR A 68 -0.37 -4.83 -5.39
N TYR A 69 0.85 -4.72 -4.87
CA TYR A 69 1.91 -5.61 -5.29
C TYR A 69 3.00 -5.63 -4.22
N ARG A 70 3.58 -6.80 -4.01
CA ARG A 70 4.69 -6.96 -3.09
C ARG A 70 5.94 -7.26 -3.90
N HIS A 71 6.95 -6.40 -3.75
CA HIS A 71 8.24 -6.62 -4.38
C HIS A 71 9.01 -7.68 -3.59
N LYS A 72 9.73 -8.49 -4.29
CA LYS A 72 10.57 -9.48 -3.63
C LYS A 72 11.94 -8.94 -3.36
#